data_4c683b78fc35fe827b5b6679e24b5247
#
_entry.id   4c683b78fc35fe827b5b6679e24b5247
#
_cell.length_a   1.000
_cell.length_b   1.000
_cell.length_c   1.000
_cell.angle_alpha   90.00
_cell.angle_beta   90.00
_cell.angle_gamma   90.00
#
_symmetry.space_group_name_H-M   'P 1'
#
loop_
_entity.id
_entity.type
_entity.pdbx_description
1 polymer ?
#
loop_
_entity_poly.entity_id
_entity_poly.type
_entity_poly.pdbx_seq_one_letter_code
_entity_poly.pdbx_strand_id
1 'polypeptide(L)'
;YRVKGDRELHTCLACSTQVVEGMYITQLPFFPLIKEIYDINEVRPDETVMMKNYPEIYSCIGCNACTNACTQGLNVMQYIAYAQRAEYAKCAEESFDCVMCGVCSSRCPAGISHPQVALLARRLTGKYLKPEAKHLTKRVEEIAEGDFDEAMKEIMSKSVDELKDMYNNRVIEK
;
A
#
# COMPACT_ATOMS: atom_id res chain seq x y z
N TYR A 1 9.53 9.95 -15.92
CA TYR A 1 9.52 10.12 -17.39
C TYR A 1 10.02 11.49 -17.82
N ARG A 2 10.31 11.63 -19.07
CA ARG A 2 10.63 12.89 -19.76
C ARG A 2 9.99 12.89 -21.14
N VAL A 3 9.45 14.00 -21.58
CA VAL A 3 8.95 14.15 -22.95
C VAL A 3 10.06 14.77 -23.83
N LYS A 4 10.11 14.44 -25.12
CA LYS A 4 11.08 14.99 -26.08
C LYS A 4 10.99 16.52 -26.09
N GLY A 5 12.13 17.19 -25.82
CA GLY A 5 12.19 18.65 -25.70
C GLY A 5 12.11 19.19 -24.27
N ASP A 6 11.64 18.40 -23.32
CA ASP A 6 11.68 18.73 -21.91
C ASP A 6 13.07 18.48 -21.31
N ARG A 7 13.50 19.32 -20.39
CA ARG A 7 14.77 19.18 -19.66
C ARG A 7 14.59 18.59 -18.28
N GLU A 8 13.36 18.49 -17.79
CA GLU A 8 13.04 17.99 -16.47
C GLU A 8 12.67 16.51 -16.51
N LEU A 9 12.99 15.81 -15.42
CA LEU A 9 12.56 14.45 -15.16
C LEU A 9 11.36 14.49 -14.21
N HIS A 10 10.25 13.93 -14.64
CA HIS A 10 9.02 13.84 -13.85
C HIS A 10 8.86 12.46 -13.23
N THR A 11 8.54 12.41 -11.95
CA THR A 11 8.15 11.16 -11.28
C THR A 11 6.64 10.97 -11.38
N CYS A 12 6.20 9.75 -11.68
CA CYS A 12 4.78 9.46 -11.84
C CYS A 12 4.48 8.00 -11.51
N LEU A 13 3.20 7.73 -11.34
CA LEU A 13 2.68 6.36 -11.31
C LEU A 13 2.28 5.94 -12.72
N ALA A 14 2.79 4.83 -13.19
CA ALA A 14 2.50 4.33 -14.54
C ALA A 14 1.01 4.05 -14.76
N CYS A 15 0.29 3.63 -13.72
CA CYS A 15 -1.14 3.33 -13.79
C CYS A 15 -2.04 4.57 -13.91
N SER A 16 -1.55 5.76 -13.57
CA SER A 16 -2.34 7.01 -13.57
C SER A 16 -1.80 8.06 -14.53
N THR A 17 -0.71 7.76 -15.26
CA THR A 17 -0.07 8.72 -16.15
C THR A 17 -0.41 8.40 -17.60
N GLN A 18 -0.99 9.37 -18.29
CA GLN A 18 -1.32 9.24 -19.70
C GLN A 18 -0.07 9.28 -20.57
N VAL A 19 0.08 8.31 -21.45
CA VAL A 19 1.21 8.23 -22.38
C VAL A 19 1.03 9.26 -23.49
N VAL A 20 2.11 10.00 -23.80
CA VAL A 20 2.14 10.97 -24.88
C VAL A 20 3.29 10.66 -25.86
N GLU A 21 3.17 11.11 -27.11
CA GLU A 21 4.20 10.91 -28.13
C GLU A 21 5.52 11.57 -27.72
N GLY A 22 6.63 10.86 -27.95
CA GLY A 22 7.96 11.34 -27.56
C GLY A 22 8.31 11.19 -26.07
N MET A 23 7.49 10.43 -25.32
CA MET A 23 7.73 10.14 -23.91
C MET A 23 8.84 9.09 -23.75
N TYR A 24 9.86 9.40 -22.94
CA TYR A 24 10.90 8.47 -22.52
C TYR A 24 10.60 8.05 -21.08
N ILE A 25 10.42 6.77 -20.88
CA ILE A 25 10.11 6.20 -19.56
C ILE A 25 11.32 5.43 -19.06
N THR A 26 11.71 5.67 -17.82
CA THR A 26 12.70 4.87 -17.12
C THR A 26 12.16 4.47 -15.76
N GLN A 27 12.39 3.25 -15.38
CA GLN A 27 12.11 2.84 -14.01
C GLN A 27 13.12 3.51 -13.09
N LEU A 28 12.67 4.06 -11.97
CA LEU A 28 13.60 4.50 -10.92
C LEU A 28 14.51 3.34 -10.56
N PRO A 29 15.84 3.58 -10.41
CA PRO A 29 16.71 2.55 -9.90
C PRO A 29 16.11 2.04 -8.59
N PHE A 30 15.83 0.76 -8.57
CA PHE A 30 15.26 0.09 -7.42
C PHE A 30 16.34 0.10 -6.33
N PHE A 31 16.31 1.10 -5.48
CA PHE A 31 17.04 1.00 -4.23
C PHE A 31 16.46 -0.19 -3.49
N PRO A 32 17.29 -1.14 -3.07
CA PRO A 32 16.82 -2.21 -2.23
C PRO A 32 16.26 -1.56 -0.95
N LEU A 33 14.94 -1.37 -0.93
CA LEU A 33 14.26 -0.99 0.29
C LEU A 33 14.54 -2.10 1.29
N ILE A 34 15.06 -1.76 2.45
CA ILE A 34 15.22 -2.70 3.54
C ILE A 34 13.83 -3.22 3.86
N LYS A 35 13.64 -4.51 3.57
CA LYS A 35 12.41 -5.23 3.88
C LYS A 35 12.74 -6.26 4.92
N GLU A 36 12.44 -5.94 6.16
CA GLU A 36 12.60 -6.87 7.27
C GLU A 36 11.61 -8.03 7.16
N ILE A 37 12.10 -9.21 7.55
CA ILE A 37 11.30 -10.43 7.64
C ILE A 37 10.87 -10.57 9.09
N TYR A 38 9.58 -10.53 9.34
CA TYR A 38 9.00 -10.69 10.68
C TYR A 38 7.71 -11.51 10.61
N ASP A 39 7.43 -12.28 11.64
CA ASP A 39 6.10 -12.87 11.85
C ASP A 39 5.23 -11.87 12.60
N ILE A 40 4.13 -11.45 11.98
CA ILE A 40 3.19 -10.52 12.59
C ILE A 40 2.53 -11.09 13.86
N ASN A 41 2.54 -12.42 14.06
CA ASN A 41 2.02 -13.04 15.27
C ASN A 41 2.94 -12.89 16.47
N GLU A 42 4.23 -12.73 16.23
CA GLU A 42 5.27 -12.57 17.26
C GLU A 42 5.55 -11.10 17.59
N VAL A 43 5.27 -10.20 16.64
CA VAL A 43 5.49 -8.76 16.79
C VAL A 43 4.29 -8.11 17.48
N ARG A 44 4.53 -7.28 18.48
CA ARG A 44 3.50 -6.54 19.22
C ARG A 44 3.64 -5.03 18.96
N PRO A 45 2.54 -4.25 19.02
CA PRO A 45 2.57 -2.79 18.76
C PRO A 45 3.13 -2.03 19.96
N ASP A 46 4.37 -2.30 20.33
CA ASP A 46 5.10 -1.62 21.41
C ASP A 46 6.12 -0.60 20.86
N GLU A 47 6.73 0.15 21.76
CA GLU A 47 7.69 1.21 21.43
C GLU A 47 8.99 0.67 20.76
N THR A 48 9.30 -0.62 20.95
CA THR A 48 10.55 -1.22 20.49
C THR A 48 10.49 -1.76 19.06
N VAL A 49 9.29 -1.98 18.54
CA VAL A 49 9.07 -2.69 17.26
C VAL A 49 9.73 -1.98 16.08
N MET A 50 9.60 -0.65 16.01
CA MET A 50 10.24 0.12 14.93
C MET A 50 11.75 0.19 15.12
N MET A 51 12.24 0.25 16.34
CA MET A 51 13.67 0.26 16.63
C MET A 51 14.34 -1.07 16.24
N LYS A 52 13.62 -2.19 16.37
CA LYS A 52 14.13 -3.52 15.98
C LYS A 52 14.11 -3.73 14.48
N ASN A 53 13.04 -3.33 13.80
CA ASN A 53 12.82 -3.65 12.38
C ASN A 53 13.29 -2.54 11.44
N TYR A 54 13.18 -1.28 11.83
CA TYR A 54 13.50 -0.11 10.99
C TYR A 54 14.19 0.99 11.80
N PRO A 55 15.36 0.73 12.40
CA PRO A 55 16.07 1.69 13.24
C PRO A 55 16.44 2.99 12.51
N GLU A 56 16.57 2.96 11.18
CA GLU A 56 16.91 4.11 10.36
C GLU A 56 15.90 5.26 10.46
N ILE A 57 14.65 5.01 10.89
CA ILE A 57 13.66 6.09 11.08
C ILE A 57 14.12 7.12 12.11
N TYR A 58 14.91 6.71 13.11
CA TYR A 58 15.43 7.59 14.15
C TYR A 58 16.58 8.49 13.67
N SER A 59 17.10 8.24 12.45
CA SER A 59 18.08 9.10 11.78
C SER A 59 17.41 10.20 10.93
N CYS A 60 16.10 10.34 10.97
CA CYS A 60 15.36 11.35 10.22
C CYS A 60 15.78 12.77 10.63
N ILE A 61 16.22 13.58 9.66
CA ILE A 61 16.64 14.96 9.86
C ILE A 61 15.52 15.99 9.62
N GLY A 62 14.31 15.55 9.36
CA GLY A 62 13.15 16.43 9.14
C GLY A 62 13.18 17.26 7.85
N CYS A 63 13.95 16.85 6.82
CA CYS A 63 14.14 17.63 5.59
C CYS A 63 12.92 17.72 4.66
N ASN A 64 11.87 16.95 4.91
CA ASN A 64 10.61 16.88 4.15
C ASN A 64 10.72 16.45 2.67
N ALA A 65 11.90 16.00 2.22
CA ALA A 65 12.10 15.55 0.84
C ALA A 65 11.17 14.38 0.46
N CYS A 66 10.86 13.52 1.41
CA CYS A 66 9.96 12.37 1.21
C CYS A 66 8.51 12.78 0.95
N THR A 67 7.98 13.76 1.70
CA THR A 67 6.63 14.30 1.50
C THR A 67 6.53 15.03 0.16
N ASN A 68 7.50 15.87 -0.16
CA ASN A 68 7.53 16.61 -1.42
C ASN A 68 7.63 15.70 -2.65
N ALA A 69 8.22 14.51 -2.50
CA ALA A 69 8.37 13.54 -3.58
C ALA A 69 7.21 12.53 -3.67
N CYS A 70 6.24 12.58 -2.76
CA CYS A 70 5.17 11.60 -2.74
C CYS A 70 4.21 11.77 -3.90
N THR A 71 4.05 10.71 -4.72
CA THR A 71 3.16 10.70 -5.88
C THR A 71 1.67 10.65 -5.52
N GLN A 72 1.35 10.30 -4.26
CA GLN A 72 -0.01 10.27 -3.71
C GLN A 72 -0.34 11.49 -2.83
N GLY A 73 0.59 12.44 -2.71
CA GLY A 73 0.38 13.63 -1.89
C GLY A 73 0.32 13.38 -0.38
N LEU A 74 0.83 12.23 0.08
CA LEU A 74 0.82 11.86 1.50
C LEU A 74 1.85 12.67 2.29
N ASN A 75 1.55 12.97 3.54
CA ASN A 75 2.51 13.58 4.46
C ASN A 75 3.46 12.50 5.04
N VAL A 76 4.43 12.10 4.21
CA VAL A 76 5.34 10.99 4.50
C VAL A 76 6.18 11.26 5.76
N MET A 77 6.68 12.48 5.93
CA MET A 77 7.44 12.85 7.11
C MET A 77 6.60 12.71 8.38
N GLN A 78 5.32 13.08 8.32
CA GLN A 78 4.41 13.00 9.46
C GLN A 78 4.16 11.55 9.89
N TYR A 79 3.91 10.63 8.93
CA TYR A 79 3.69 9.23 9.33
C TYR A 79 4.97 8.57 9.87
N ILE A 80 6.16 8.97 9.41
CA ILE A 80 7.42 8.53 10.03
C ILE A 80 7.52 9.06 11.47
N ALA A 81 7.17 10.32 11.71
CA ALA A 81 7.16 10.87 13.07
C ALA A 81 6.15 10.14 13.99
N TYR A 82 5.02 9.69 13.47
CA TYR A 82 4.10 8.81 14.21
C TYR A 82 4.73 7.45 14.52
N ALA A 83 5.39 6.84 13.54
CA ALA A 83 6.07 5.55 13.72
C ALA A 83 7.18 5.63 14.78
N GLN A 84 7.96 6.71 14.82
CA GLN A 84 8.98 6.95 15.83
C GLN A 84 8.43 7.02 17.27
N ARG A 85 7.19 7.46 17.41
CA ARG A 85 6.49 7.57 18.71
C ARG A 85 5.58 6.39 19.02
N ALA A 86 5.67 5.30 18.24
CA ALA A 86 4.78 4.14 18.34
C ALA A 86 3.27 4.46 18.21
N GLU A 87 2.92 5.61 17.59
CA GLU A 87 1.54 5.98 17.30
C GLU A 87 1.04 5.26 16.04
N TYR A 88 1.01 3.92 16.07
CA TYR A 88 0.80 3.08 14.88
C TYR A 88 -0.55 3.32 14.20
N ALA A 89 -1.61 3.56 14.96
CA ALA A 89 -2.92 3.85 14.38
C ALA A 89 -2.91 5.13 13.53
N LYS A 90 -2.27 6.20 14.02
CA LYS A 90 -2.12 7.45 13.27
C LYS A 90 -1.19 7.28 12.07
N CYS A 91 -0.09 6.53 12.24
CA CYS A 91 0.80 6.20 11.14
C CYS A 91 0.07 5.41 10.04
N ALA A 92 -0.76 4.44 10.42
CA ALA A 92 -1.55 3.64 9.50
C ALA A 92 -2.57 4.48 8.73
N GLU A 93 -3.26 5.39 9.40
CA GLU A 93 -4.25 6.29 8.80
C GLU A 93 -3.58 7.25 7.81
N GLU A 94 -2.53 7.97 8.21
CA GLU A 94 -1.80 8.92 7.37
C GLU A 94 -1.14 8.26 6.14
N SER A 95 -0.77 6.99 6.23
CA SER A 95 -0.12 6.24 5.17
C SER A 95 -1.05 5.30 4.41
N PHE A 96 -2.37 5.34 4.64
CA PHE A 96 -3.30 4.34 4.11
C PHE A 96 -3.24 4.23 2.59
N ASP A 97 -3.24 5.35 1.88
CA ASP A 97 -3.22 5.42 0.42
C ASP A 97 -1.83 5.23 -0.21
N CYS A 98 -0.84 4.79 0.59
CA CYS A 98 0.50 4.54 0.08
C CYS A 98 0.54 3.34 -0.88
N VAL A 99 0.86 3.59 -2.14
CA VAL A 99 1.01 2.58 -3.21
C VAL A 99 2.40 1.92 -3.24
N MET A 100 3.24 2.17 -2.26
CA MET A 100 4.57 1.58 -2.09
C MET A 100 5.54 1.80 -3.27
N CYS A 101 5.43 2.91 -4.00
CA CYS A 101 6.25 3.22 -5.16
C CYS A 101 7.75 3.46 -4.86
N GLY A 102 8.13 3.69 -3.60
CA GLY A 102 9.52 3.84 -3.16
C GLY A 102 10.19 5.20 -3.45
N VAL A 103 9.51 6.15 -4.11
CA VAL A 103 10.09 7.45 -4.47
C VAL A 103 10.58 8.23 -3.23
N CYS A 104 9.80 8.20 -2.15
CA CYS A 104 10.18 8.85 -0.89
C CYS A 104 11.48 8.29 -0.31
N SER A 105 11.68 6.97 -0.37
CA SER A 105 12.90 6.32 0.10
C SER A 105 14.10 6.66 -0.77
N SER A 106 13.94 6.72 -2.09
CA SER A 106 15.02 7.09 -3.03
C SER A 106 15.51 8.53 -2.86
N ARG A 107 14.70 9.39 -2.26
CA ARG A 107 15.02 10.81 -1.97
C ARG A 107 15.49 11.04 -0.54
N CYS A 108 15.50 10.02 0.30
CA CYS A 108 15.83 10.17 1.70
C CYS A 108 17.35 10.12 1.94
N PRO A 109 17.98 11.19 2.47
CA PRO A 109 19.39 11.18 2.79
C PRO A 109 19.75 10.24 3.96
N ALA A 110 18.77 9.90 4.79
CA ALA A 110 18.93 8.98 5.92
C ALA A 110 18.64 7.51 5.55
N GLY A 111 18.33 7.20 4.28
CA GLY A 111 18.10 5.84 3.81
C GLY A 111 16.86 5.16 4.37
N ILE A 112 15.86 5.92 4.82
CA ILE A 112 14.64 5.38 5.45
C ILE A 112 13.78 4.62 4.45
N SER A 113 13.34 3.43 4.83
CA SER A 113 12.43 2.58 4.07
C SER A 113 10.96 2.93 4.34
N HIS A 114 10.56 4.18 4.04
CA HIS A 114 9.25 4.74 4.38
C HIS A 114 8.05 3.83 4.06
N PRO A 115 7.92 3.23 2.85
CA PRO A 115 6.78 2.38 2.55
C PRO A 115 6.71 1.13 3.40
N GLN A 116 7.86 0.55 3.77
CA GLN A 116 7.92 -0.66 4.59
C GLN A 116 7.56 -0.34 6.05
N VAL A 117 8.01 0.78 6.58
CA VAL A 117 7.59 1.31 7.90
C VAL A 117 6.07 1.50 7.95
N ALA A 118 5.51 2.16 6.93
CA ALA A 118 4.06 2.34 6.81
C ALA A 118 3.31 1.00 6.75
N LEU A 119 3.82 0.04 5.99
CA LEU A 119 3.23 -1.29 5.88
C LEU A 119 3.22 -2.03 7.22
N LEU A 120 4.33 -2.00 7.97
CA LEU A 120 4.38 -2.60 9.31
C LEU A 120 3.38 -1.93 10.25
N ALA A 121 3.31 -0.59 10.29
CA ALA A 121 2.35 0.13 11.11
C ALA A 121 0.89 -0.23 10.77
N ARG A 122 0.54 -0.32 9.47
CA ARG A 122 -0.80 -0.74 9.02
C ARG A 122 -1.13 -2.16 9.45
N ARG A 123 -0.18 -3.10 9.34
CA ARG A 123 -0.35 -4.49 9.76
C ARG A 123 -0.57 -4.62 11.27
N LEU A 124 0.24 -3.90 12.06
CA LEU A 124 0.09 -3.87 13.53
C LEU A 124 -1.26 -3.28 13.93
N THR A 125 -1.66 -2.19 13.28
CA THR A 125 -2.94 -1.54 13.55
C THR A 125 -4.11 -2.46 13.20
N GLY A 126 -4.09 -3.08 12.01
CA GLY A 126 -5.15 -3.98 11.58
C GLY A 126 -5.29 -5.21 12.46
N LYS A 127 -4.16 -5.78 12.90
CA LYS A 127 -4.19 -7.00 13.71
C LYS A 127 -4.51 -6.78 15.18
N TYR A 128 -4.00 -5.70 15.79
CA TYR A 128 -4.03 -5.56 17.24
C TYR A 128 -4.83 -4.36 17.76
N LEU A 129 -5.01 -3.32 16.94
CA LEU A 129 -5.59 -2.06 17.40
C LEU A 129 -6.99 -1.80 16.84
N LYS A 130 -7.36 -2.45 15.74
CA LYS A 130 -8.71 -2.34 15.16
C LYS A 130 -9.53 -3.58 15.51
N PRO A 131 -10.85 -3.43 15.74
CA PRO A 131 -11.73 -4.57 15.95
C PRO A 131 -11.83 -5.42 14.68
N GLU A 132 -12.00 -6.73 14.86
CA GLU A 132 -12.28 -7.63 13.74
C GLU A 132 -13.58 -7.25 13.03
N ALA A 133 -13.58 -7.36 11.71
CA ALA A 133 -14.75 -7.14 10.89
C ALA A 133 -15.66 -8.38 10.92
N LYS A 134 -16.61 -8.41 11.86
CA LYS A 134 -17.53 -9.55 12.08
C LYS A 134 -18.21 -10.04 10.79
N HIS A 135 -18.58 -9.11 9.90
CA HIS A 135 -19.20 -9.47 8.62
C HIS A 135 -18.23 -10.20 7.68
N LEU A 136 -16.91 -9.89 7.77
CA LEU A 136 -15.89 -10.59 7.00
C LEU A 136 -15.64 -11.99 7.58
N THR A 137 -15.56 -12.12 8.89
CA THR A 137 -15.43 -13.42 9.57
C THR A 137 -16.57 -14.33 9.19
N LYS A 138 -17.81 -13.84 9.29
CA LYS A 138 -19.00 -14.58 8.87
C LYS A 138 -18.94 -15.01 7.41
N ARG A 139 -18.51 -14.12 6.50
CA ARG A 139 -18.38 -14.45 5.08
C ARG A 139 -17.32 -15.55 4.83
N VAL A 140 -16.22 -15.51 5.55
CA VAL A 140 -15.19 -16.55 5.48
C VAL A 140 -15.73 -17.91 5.95
N GLU A 141 -16.54 -17.91 7.03
CA GLU A 141 -17.21 -19.11 7.53
C GLU A 141 -18.18 -19.68 6.48
N GLU A 142 -19.06 -18.85 5.91
CA GLU A 142 -19.99 -19.23 4.83
C GLU A 142 -19.25 -19.83 3.62
N ILE A 143 -18.10 -19.27 3.24
CA ILE A 143 -17.27 -19.84 2.14
C ILE A 143 -16.69 -21.20 2.55
N ALA A 144 -16.19 -21.33 3.77
CA ALA A 144 -15.59 -22.56 4.27
C ALA A 144 -16.63 -23.70 4.40
N GLU A 145 -17.87 -23.36 4.73
CA GLU A 145 -19.01 -24.28 4.81
C GLU A 145 -19.57 -24.67 3.43
N GLY A 146 -19.14 -23.97 2.38
CA GLY A 146 -19.54 -24.27 1.00
C GLY A 146 -20.87 -23.66 0.56
N ASP A 147 -21.38 -22.67 1.26
CA ASP A 147 -22.68 -22.01 0.99
C ASP A 147 -22.81 -21.48 -0.43
N PHE A 148 -21.67 -21.19 -1.09
CA PHE A 148 -21.62 -20.66 -2.46
C PHE A 148 -21.28 -21.71 -3.52
N ASP A 149 -20.99 -22.95 -3.14
CA ASP A 149 -20.46 -23.98 -4.06
C ASP A 149 -21.44 -24.31 -5.19
N GLU A 150 -22.74 -24.42 -4.88
CA GLU A 150 -23.78 -24.72 -5.88
C GLU A 150 -23.92 -23.55 -6.88
N ALA A 151 -23.96 -22.31 -6.40
CA ALA A 151 -24.04 -21.13 -7.25
C ALA A 151 -22.77 -21.00 -8.13
N MET A 152 -21.59 -21.29 -7.59
CA MET A 152 -20.35 -21.30 -8.34
C MET A 152 -20.34 -22.39 -9.43
N LYS A 153 -20.80 -23.60 -9.13
CA LYS A 153 -20.93 -24.67 -10.12
C LYS A 153 -21.89 -24.29 -11.24
N GLU A 154 -23.03 -23.68 -10.89
CA GLU A 154 -23.99 -23.18 -11.88
C GLU A 154 -23.35 -22.16 -12.82
N ILE A 155 -22.66 -21.14 -12.29
CA ILE A 155 -21.99 -20.11 -13.09
C ILE A 155 -20.89 -20.72 -13.96
N MET A 156 -20.10 -21.64 -13.42
CA MET A 156 -19.02 -22.31 -14.16
C MET A 156 -19.50 -23.23 -15.27
N SER A 157 -20.76 -23.65 -15.24
CA SER A 157 -21.37 -24.47 -16.29
C SER A 157 -21.95 -23.68 -17.48
N LYS A 158 -22.09 -22.34 -17.32
CA LYS A 158 -22.69 -21.47 -18.34
C LYS A 158 -21.72 -21.17 -19.49
N SER A 159 -22.27 -20.93 -20.67
CA SER A 159 -21.52 -20.44 -21.82
C SER A 159 -21.07 -18.98 -21.64
N VAL A 160 -20.05 -18.55 -22.39
CA VAL A 160 -19.54 -17.17 -22.35
C VAL A 160 -20.63 -16.14 -22.69
N ASP A 161 -21.55 -16.49 -23.62
CA ASP A 161 -22.61 -15.58 -24.04
C ASP A 161 -23.68 -15.42 -22.95
N GLU A 162 -24.07 -16.51 -22.29
CA GLU A 162 -24.95 -16.46 -21.11
C GLU A 162 -24.35 -15.65 -19.97
N LEU A 163 -23.04 -15.80 -19.71
CA LEU A 163 -22.34 -15.00 -18.69
C LEU A 163 -22.32 -13.50 -19.01
N LYS A 164 -22.14 -13.14 -20.31
CA LYS A 164 -22.24 -11.73 -20.76
C LYS A 164 -23.65 -11.18 -20.56
N ASP A 165 -24.68 -11.95 -20.88
CA ASP A 165 -26.06 -11.53 -20.70
C ASP A 165 -26.40 -11.34 -19.21
N MET A 166 -25.96 -12.25 -18.34
CA MET A 166 -26.11 -12.09 -16.90
C MET A 166 -25.38 -10.85 -16.38
N TYR A 167 -24.15 -10.60 -16.86
CA TYR A 167 -23.39 -9.43 -16.46
C TYR A 167 -24.06 -8.11 -16.89
N ASN A 168 -24.58 -8.06 -18.12
CA ASN A 168 -25.23 -6.87 -18.66
C ASN A 168 -26.56 -6.55 -17.96
N ASN A 169 -27.28 -7.60 -17.55
CA ASN A 169 -28.59 -7.49 -16.89
C ASN A 169 -28.54 -7.50 -15.36
N ARG A 170 -27.33 -7.47 -14.76
CA ARG A 170 -27.20 -7.45 -13.31
C ARG A 170 -27.80 -6.18 -12.70
N VAL A 171 -28.42 -6.33 -11.53
CA VAL A 171 -28.87 -5.19 -10.71
C VAL A 171 -27.64 -4.53 -10.12
N ILE A 172 -27.40 -3.28 -10.49
CA ILE A 172 -26.32 -2.46 -9.92
C ILE A 172 -26.94 -1.63 -8.81
N GLU A 173 -26.47 -1.82 -7.60
CA GLU A 173 -26.81 -0.94 -6.48
C GLU A 173 -26.32 0.49 -6.79
N LYS A 174 -27.21 1.47 -6.57
CA LYS A 174 -26.93 2.88 -6.81
C LYS A 174 -26.32 3.53 -5.59
#